data_f9a483f87a5f1ee8db64148da2cd4f08
#
_entry.id   f9a483f87a5f1ee8db64148da2cd4f08
#
_cell.length_a   1.000
_cell.length_b   1.000
_cell.length_c   1.000
_cell.angle_alpha   90.00
_cell.angle_beta   90.00
_cell.angle_gamma   90.00
#
_symmetry.space_group_name_H-M   'P 1'
#
loop_
_entity.id
_entity.type
_entity.pdbx_description
1 polymer ?
#
loop_
_entity_poly.entity_id
_entity_poly.type
_entity_poly.pdbx_seq_one_letter_code
_entity_poly.pdbx_strand_id
1 'polypeptide(L)'
;MTTTVPAALSPRQLAEEVRKLGATPREWMARVRLSADGRWYERIHVDGRYGVWLISWLPGQATGFHDHGGSAGAFGVVFGTLEEHQGGTPPRLHPVRFAPVNAGWIRSFGPGYIHDVRNTSEAVAVSVHAYSPPLLEMTRYDLTDGRLVRLDTEEAAQW
;
A
#
# COMPACT_ATOMS: atom_id res chain seq x y z
N MET A 1 36.04 -3.18 -2.38
CA MET A 1 34.98 -2.61 -3.24
C MET A 1 33.80 -2.24 -2.35
N THR A 2 33.57 -0.96 -2.14
CA THR A 2 32.44 -0.47 -1.32
C THR A 2 31.20 -0.57 -2.16
N THR A 3 30.34 -1.53 -1.88
CA THR A 3 29.02 -1.64 -2.53
C THR A 3 28.18 -0.48 -2.02
N THR A 4 28.04 0.56 -2.83
CA THR A 4 27.17 1.68 -2.51
C THR A 4 25.73 1.16 -2.53
N VAL A 5 25.08 1.11 -1.36
CA VAL A 5 23.64 0.81 -1.29
C VAL A 5 22.90 1.95 -2.02
N PRO A 6 22.08 1.66 -3.02
CA PRO A 6 21.33 2.70 -3.73
C PRO A 6 20.46 3.50 -2.76
N ALA A 7 20.42 4.83 -2.93
CA ALA A 7 19.61 5.69 -2.06
C ALA A 7 18.12 5.36 -2.19
N ALA A 8 17.45 5.24 -1.04
CA ALA A 8 16.01 5.04 -0.98
C ALA A 8 15.25 6.20 -1.61
N LEU A 9 14.10 5.91 -2.20
CA LEU A 9 13.20 6.92 -2.77
C LEU A 9 12.39 7.61 -1.66
N SER A 10 12.23 8.92 -1.79
CA SER A 10 11.32 9.68 -0.93
C SER A 10 9.85 9.36 -1.25
N PRO A 11 8.90 9.66 -0.33
CA PRO A 11 7.48 9.51 -0.58
C PRO A 11 7.01 10.23 -1.86
N ARG A 12 7.56 11.40 -2.14
CA ARG A 12 7.26 12.17 -3.36
C ARG A 12 7.71 11.43 -4.63
N GLN A 13 8.91 10.88 -4.63
CA GLN A 13 9.43 10.10 -5.77
C GLN A 13 8.62 8.83 -5.98
N LEU A 14 8.22 8.15 -4.90
CA LEU A 14 7.32 6.99 -4.98
C LEU A 14 5.95 7.36 -5.56
N ALA A 15 5.38 8.51 -5.17
CA ALA A 15 4.14 9.01 -5.75
C ALA A 15 4.27 9.29 -7.26
N GLU A 16 5.44 9.74 -7.73
CA GLU A 16 5.69 9.92 -9.16
C GLU A 16 5.75 8.59 -9.91
N GLU A 17 6.37 7.55 -9.34
CA GLU A 17 6.37 6.20 -9.94
C GLU A 17 4.94 5.62 -10.02
N VAL A 18 4.15 5.76 -8.96
CA VAL A 18 2.73 5.37 -8.97
C VAL A 18 1.94 6.12 -10.04
N ARG A 19 2.19 7.42 -10.20
CA ARG A 19 1.51 8.25 -11.22
C ARG A 19 1.86 7.81 -12.65
N LYS A 20 3.13 7.52 -12.92
CA LYS A 20 3.59 7.03 -14.22
C LYS A 20 2.88 5.72 -14.59
N LEU A 21 2.85 4.76 -13.67
CA LEU A 21 2.16 3.48 -13.89
C LEU A 21 0.66 3.66 -14.06
N GLY A 22 0.03 4.53 -13.28
CA GLY A 22 -1.40 4.85 -13.43
C GLY A 22 -1.74 5.44 -14.81
N ALA A 23 -0.79 6.15 -15.42
CA ALA A 23 -0.94 6.74 -16.77
C ALA A 23 -0.67 5.73 -17.91
N THR A 24 -0.15 4.54 -17.60
CA THR A 24 0.22 3.53 -18.59
C THR A 24 -0.48 2.18 -18.36
N PRO A 25 -1.83 2.11 -18.39
CA PRO A 25 -2.58 0.90 -18.08
C PRO A 25 -2.22 -0.29 -18.97
N ARG A 26 -1.70 -0.06 -20.17
CA ARG A 26 -1.25 -1.13 -21.07
C ARG A 26 -0.14 -2.00 -20.49
N GLU A 27 0.65 -1.47 -19.56
CA GLU A 27 1.79 -2.18 -18.96
C GLU A 27 1.36 -3.18 -17.87
N TRP A 28 0.18 -3.01 -17.27
CA TRP A 28 -0.23 -3.80 -16.12
C TRP A 28 -1.64 -4.39 -16.21
N MET A 29 -2.56 -3.80 -16.98
CA MET A 29 -3.97 -4.19 -17.00
C MET A 29 -4.18 -5.68 -17.33
N ALA A 30 -3.41 -6.21 -18.27
CA ALA A 30 -3.51 -7.62 -18.66
C ALA A 30 -3.06 -8.60 -17.55
N ARG A 31 -2.34 -8.10 -16.55
CA ARG A 31 -1.86 -8.89 -15.39
C ARG A 31 -2.90 -9.00 -14.29
N VAL A 32 -3.84 -8.07 -14.22
CA VAL A 32 -4.87 -8.02 -13.16
C VAL A 32 -5.68 -9.30 -13.13
N ARG A 33 -5.82 -9.88 -11.94
CA ARG A 33 -6.70 -10.99 -11.65
C ARG A 33 -7.63 -10.60 -10.50
N LEU A 34 -8.76 -11.27 -10.38
CA LEU A 34 -9.70 -11.12 -9.27
C LEU A 34 -9.71 -12.42 -8.48
N SER A 35 -9.79 -12.34 -7.16
CA SER A 35 -9.82 -13.50 -6.28
C SER A 35 -10.87 -13.31 -5.19
N ALA A 36 -11.71 -14.31 -5.00
CA ALA A 36 -12.70 -14.35 -3.93
C ALA A 36 -12.10 -14.81 -2.59
N ASP A 37 -10.97 -15.51 -2.62
CA ASP A 37 -10.30 -16.06 -1.43
C ASP A 37 -9.49 -15.01 -0.65
N GLY A 38 -9.40 -13.80 -1.18
CA GLY A 38 -8.65 -12.69 -0.64
C GLY A 38 -8.27 -11.70 -1.74
N ARG A 39 -7.62 -10.60 -1.37
CA ARG A 39 -7.12 -9.66 -2.37
C ARG A 39 -6.09 -10.36 -3.25
N TRP A 40 -6.20 -10.18 -4.56
CA TRP A 40 -5.11 -10.55 -5.45
C TRP A 40 -4.07 -9.45 -5.48
N TYR A 41 -2.79 -9.81 -5.47
CA TYR A 41 -1.68 -8.89 -5.60
C TYR A 41 -0.52 -9.54 -6.35
N GLU A 42 0.23 -8.73 -7.07
CA GLU A 42 1.42 -9.15 -7.81
C GLU A 42 2.49 -8.07 -7.72
N ARG A 43 3.72 -8.47 -7.43
CA ARG A 43 4.86 -7.58 -7.50
C ARG A 43 5.31 -7.44 -8.96
N ILE A 44 5.10 -6.25 -9.53
CA ILE A 44 5.36 -5.95 -10.94
C ILE A 44 6.71 -5.32 -11.20
N HIS A 45 7.37 -4.80 -10.16
CA HIS A 45 8.73 -4.27 -10.21
C HIS A 45 9.42 -4.44 -8.87
N VAL A 46 10.72 -4.73 -8.91
CA VAL A 46 11.61 -4.61 -7.75
C VAL A 46 13.04 -4.38 -8.23
N ASP A 47 13.72 -3.44 -7.59
CA ASP A 47 15.16 -3.22 -7.71
C ASP A 47 15.76 -2.95 -6.31
N GLY A 48 17.04 -2.56 -6.25
CA GLY A 48 17.69 -2.27 -4.96
C GLY A 48 17.17 -1.04 -4.23
N ARG A 49 16.31 -0.23 -4.83
CA ARG A 49 15.79 1.02 -4.27
C ARG A 49 14.33 0.93 -3.85
N TYR A 50 13.49 0.29 -4.66
CA TYR A 50 12.05 0.22 -4.41
C TYR A 50 11.40 -1.01 -5.05
N GLY A 51 10.20 -1.32 -4.60
CA GLY A 51 9.33 -2.33 -5.19
C GLY A 51 7.95 -1.78 -5.48
N VAL A 52 7.26 -2.36 -6.48
CA VAL A 52 5.89 -1.96 -6.88
C VAL A 52 4.99 -3.17 -6.92
N TRP A 53 3.80 -3.01 -6.34
CA TRP A 53 2.76 -4.00 -6.29
C TRP A 53 1.50 -3.52 -6.99
N LEU A 54 0.85 -4.42 -7.70
CA LEU A 54 -0.48 -4.25 -8.27
C LEU A 54 -1.45 -5.07 -7.43
N ILE A 55 -2.55 -4.45 -7.03
CA ILE A 55 -3.55 -5.08 -6.14
C ILE A 55 -4.94 -4.88 -6.73
N SER A 56 -5.74 -5.94 -6.77
CA SER A 56 -7.16 -5.87 -7.08
C SER A 56 -8.02 -6.15 -5.86
N TRP A 57 -9.19 -5.54 -5.83
CA TRP A 57 -10.09 -5.52 -4.68
C TRP A 57 -11.51 -5.83 -5.11
N LEU A 58 -12.06 -6.95 -4.66
CA LEU A 58 -13.50 -7.16 -4.70
C LEU A 58 -14.20 -6.36 -3.60
N PRO A 59 -15.51 -6.09 -3.73
CA PRO A 59 -16.28 -5.47 -2.66
C PRO A 59 -16.08 -6.16 -1.31
N GLY A 60 -15.86 -5.38 -0.25
CA GLY A 60 -15.66 -5.87 1.11
C GLY A 60 -14.22 -6.29 1.45
N GLN A 61 -13.32 -6.40 0.48
CA GLN A 61 -11.92 -6.73 0.76
C GLN A 61 -11.18 -5.55 1.41
N ALA A 62 -10.29 -5.85 2.36
CA ALA A 62 -9.53 -4.89 3.13
C ALA A 62 -8.14 -5.42 3.49
N THR A 63 -7.20 -4.51 3.80
CA THR A 63 -5.88 -4.90 4.32
C THR A 63 -5.89 -5.21 5.81
N GLY A 64 -6.78 -4.60 6.59
CA GLY A 64 -6.58 -4.39 8.01
C GLY A 64 -5.51 -3.33 8.30
N PHE A 65 -5.44 -2.83 9.52
CA PHE A 65 -4.42 -1.87 9.92
C PHE A 65 -3.03 -2.51 9.89
N HIS A 66 -2.09 -1.83 9.24
CA HIS A 66 -0.71 -2.30 9.11
C HIS A 66 0.24 -1.13 8.90
N ASP A 67 1.51 -1.34 9.24
CA ASP A 67 2.63 -0.52 8.80
C ASP A 67 3.40 -1.25 7.66
N HIS A 68 4.48 -0.67 7.22
CA HIS A 68 5.31 -1.19 6.12
C HIS A 68 6.76 -1.40 6.56
N GLY A 69 6.96 -1.76 7.84
CA GLY A 69 8.28 -1.83 8.43
C GLY A 69 9.01 -0.49 8.32
N GLY A 70 10.24 -0.49 7.86
CA GLY A 70 11.03 0.72 7.64
C GLY A 70 10.81 1.40 6.29
N SER A 71 9.87 0.93 5.44
CA SER A 71 9.66 1.47 4.10
C SER A 71 8.77 2.72 4.13
N ALA A 72 9.17 3.74 3.38
CA ALA A 72 8.25 4.77 2.90
C ALA A 72 7.37 4.18 1.80
N GLY A 73 6.21 4.76 1.55
CA GLY A 73 5.30 4.25 0.55
C GLY A 73 4.50 5.32 -0.18
N ALA A 74 3.92 4.89 -1.28
CA ALA A 74 2.86 5.61 -1.98
C ALA A 74 1.91 4.61 -2.62
N PHE A 75 0.62 4.93 -2.68
CA PHE A 75 -0.32 4.17 -3.47
C PHE A 75 -1.29 5.08 -4.22
N GLY A 76 -1.79 4.59 -5.32
CA GLY A 76 -2.81 5.27 -6.11
C GLY A 76 -3.87 4.29 -6.59
N VAL A 77 -5.11 4.73 -6.59
CA VAL A 77 -6.21 3.98 -7.20
C VAL A 77 -6.22 4.27 -8.68
N VAL A 78 -6.11 3.22 -9.50
CA VAL A 78 -6.06 3.33 -10.97
C VAL A 78 -7.40 2.94 -11.60
N PHE A 79 -8.25 2.23 -10.86
CA PHE A 79 -9.62 1.90 -11.25
C PHE A 79 -10.50 1.78 -10.00
N GLY A 80 -11.72 2.31 -10.07
CA GLY A 80 -12.66 2.26 -8.95
C GLY A 80 -12.34 3.22 -7.83
N THR A 81 -12.81 2.90 -6.62
CA THR A 81 -12.65 3.72 -5.41
C THR A 81 -12.30 2.84 -4.23
N LEU A 82 -11.38 3.29 -3.39
CA LEU A 82 -11.04 2.69 -2.12
C LEU A 82 -11.30 3.70 -0.99
N GLU A 83 -11.34 3.20 0.23
CA GLU A 83 -11.38 4.01 1.44
C GLU A 83 -10.12 3.75 2.26
N GLU A 84 -9.46 4.81 2.72
CA GLU A 84 -8.30 4.72 3.59
C GLU A 84 -8.66 5.11 5.02
N HIS A 85 -8.36 4.24 5.96
CA HIS A 85 -8.45 4.49 7.39
C HIS A 85 -7.06 4.79 7.92
N GLN A 86 -6.81 6.02 8.29
CA GLN A 86 -5.49 6.51 8.70
C GLN A 86 -5.33 6.37 10.22
N GLY A 87 -4.38 5.56 10.65
CA GLY A 87 -4.02 5.38 12.07
C GLY A 87 -2.89 6.30 12.54
N GLY A 88 -2.17 6.92 11.61
CA GLY A 88 -1.05 7.81 11.91
C GLY A 88 0.27 7.08 12.14
N THR A 89 1.25 7.80 12.69
CA THR A 89 2.60 7.29 12.96
C THR A 89 2.89 7.29 14.46
N PRO A 90 3.37 6.17 15.05
CA PRO A 90 3.79 6.16 16.45
C PRO A 90 4.91 7.19 16.72
N PRO A 91 4.98 7.80 17.92
CA PRO A 91 4.11 7.59 19.08
C PRO A 91 2.81 8.41 19.05
N ARG A 92 2.59 9.19 18.00
CA ARG A 92 1.42 10.07 17.87
C ARG A 92 0.33 9.39 17.03
N LEU A 93 -0.26 8.33 17.58
CA LEU A 93 -1.46 7.74 16.99
C LEU A 93 -2.63 8.70 17.17
N HIS A 94 -3.15 9.19 16.06
CA HIS A 94 -4.37 10.00 16.03
C HIS A 94 -5.61 9.10 16.05
N PRO A 95 -6.78 9.63 16.41
CA PRO A 95 -8.04 8.96 16.12
C PRO A 95 -8.09 8.57 14.63
N VAL A 96 -8.56 7.36 14.35
CA VAL A 96 -8.68 6.86 12.99
C VAL A 96 -9.51 7.82 12.13
N ARG A 97 -8.98 8.22 10.99
CA ARG A 97 -9.64 9.07 10.01
C ARG A 97 -9.98 8.26 8.77
N PHE A 98 -11.15 8.54 8.21
CA PHE A 98 -11.62 7.91 6.98
C PHE A 98 -11.47 8.89 5.82
N ALA A 99 -10.90 8.45 4.73
CA ALA A 99 -10.73 9.27 3.53
C ALA A 99 -10.98 8.43 2.27
N PRO A 100 -11.83 8.90 1.34
CA PRO A 100 -11.98 8.27 0.04
C PRO A 100 -10.68 8.43 -0.76
N VAL A 101 -10.32 7.41 -1.52
CA VAL A 101 -9.22 7.45 -2.49
C VAL A 101 -9.80 7.03 -3.84
N ASN A 102 -10.12 8.01 -4.66
CA ASN A 102 -10.70 7.82 -5.98
C ASN A 102 -9.63 7.57 -7.03
N ALA A 103 -10.01 6.99 -8.16
CA ALA A 103 -9.12 6.81 -9.29
C ALA A 103 -8.41 8.12 -9.67
N GLY A 104 -7.10 8.04 -9.85
CA GLY A 104 -6.23 9.20 -10.11
C GLY A 104 -5.69 9.89 -8.86
N TRP A 105 -6.17 9.60 -7.67
CA TRP A 105 -5.62 10.13 -6.41
C TRP A 105 -4.49 9.26 -5.89
N ILE A 106 -3.45 9.92 -5.38
CA ILE A 106 -2.26 9.27 -4.84
C ILE A 106 -2.06 9.70 -3.40
N ARG A 107 -1.80 8.73 -2.53
CA ARG A 107 -1.34 8.94 -1.15
C ARG A 107 0.13 8.59 -1.07
N SER A 108 0.91 9.39 -0.36
CA SER A 108 2.29 9.06 -0.02
C SER A 108 2.54 9.29 1.45
N PHE A 109 3.44 8.50 2.02
CA PHE A 109 3.70 8.48 3.46
C PHE A 109 5.14 8.05 3.75
N GLY A 110 5.65 8.51 4.90
CA GLY A 110 6.94 8.13 5.42
C GLY A 110 6.94 6.78 6.14
N PRO A 111 8.12 6.32 6.60
CA PRO A 111 8.24 5.09 7.40
C PRO A 111 7.39 5.13 8.66
N GLY A 112 6.87 3.98 9.07
CA GLY A 112 6.07 3.83 10.28
C GLY A 112 4.61 4.25 10.16
N TYR A 113 4.17 4.72 8.99
CA TYR A 113 2.78 5.07 8.76
C TYR A 113 1.86 3.85 8.85
N ILE A 114 0.78 3.98 9.63
CA ILE A 114 -0.20 2.92 9.84
C ILE A 114 -1.50 3.29 9.17
N HIS A 115 -2.02 2.41 8.32
CA HIS A 115 -3.31 2.56 7.68
C HIS A 115 -4.00 1.22 7.43
N ASP A 116 -5.28 1.29 7.09
CA ASP A 116 -6.08 0.22 6.54
C ASP A 116 -6.75 0.72 5.26
N VAL A 117 -6.63 -0.03 4.19
CA VAL A 117 -7.24 0.26 2.89
C VAL A 117 -8.35 -0.73 2.62
N ARG A 118 -9.52 -0.25 2.23
CA ARG A 118 -10.74 -1.06 2.04
C ARG A 118 -11.45 -0.74 0.74
N ASN A 119 -12.05 -1.74 0.15
CA ASN A 119 -13.06 -1.54 -0.88
C ASN A 119 -14.45 -1.58 -0.22
N THR A 120 -14.99 -0.42 0.09
CA THR A 120 -16.34 -0.25 0.66
C THR A 120 -17.40 -0.02 -0.41
N SER A 121 -17.01 0.01 -1.69
CA SER A 121 -17.91 0.15 -2.83
C SER A 121 -18.50 -1.19 -3.26
N GLU A 122 -19.49 -1.16 -4.15
CA GLU A 122 -20.08 -2.36 -4.76
C GLU A 122 -19.37 -2.78 -6.06
N ALA A 123 -18.29 -2.08 -6.44
CA ALA A 123 -17.54 -2.32 -7.64
C ALA A 123 -16.11 -2.80 -7.35
N VAL A 124 -15.48 -3.41 -8.32
CA VAL A 124 -14.05 -3.77 -8.28
C VAL A 124 -13.20 -2.50 -8.24
N ALA A 125 -12.10 -2.55 -7.51
CA ALA A 125 -11.05 -1.53 -7.57
C ALA A 125 -9.70 -2.15 -7.90
N VAL A 126 -8.79 -1.33 -8.45
CA VAL A 126 -7.39 -1.69 -8.70
C VAL A 126 -6.51 -0.54 -8.22
N SER A 127 -5.43 -0.89 -7.55
CA SER A 127 -4.45 0.07 -7.02
C SER A 127 -3.03 -0.36 -7.30
N VAL A 128 -2.14 0.64 -7.39
CA VAL A 128 -0.69 0.48 -7.52
C VAL A 128 -0.04 0.98 -6.25
N HIS A 129 0.86 0.21 -5.67
CA HIS A 129 1.56 0.50 -4.43
C HIS A 129 3.06 0.44 -4.64
N ALA A 130 3.79 1.45 -4.21
CA ALA A 130 5.26 1.51 -4.30
C ALA A 130 5.86 1.72 -2.91
N TYR A 131 6.95 0.99 -2.60
CA TYR A 131 7.63 1.05 -1.30
C TYR A 131 9.13 1.16 -1.47
N SER A 132 9.77 1.99 -0.66
CA SER A 132 11.22 2.15 -0.64
C SER A 132 11.76 2.26 0.80
N PRO A 133 12.76 1.45 1.19
CA PRO A 133 13.28 0.28 0.45
C PRO A 133 12.17 -0.69 0.04
N PRO A 134 12.45 -1.69 -0.83
CA PRO A 134 11.46 -2.72 -1.13
C PRO A 134 10.87 -3.32 0.13
N LEU A 135 9.57 -3.55 0.12
CA LEU A 135 8.82 -4.04 1.28
C LEU A 135 9.32 -5.43 1.71
N LEU A 136 9.77 -5.57 2.94
CA LEU A 136 10.28 -6.81 3.52
C LEU A 136 9.36 -7.39 4.59
N GLU A 137 8.66 -6.52 5.32
CA GLU A 137 7.79 -6.92 6.41
C GLU A 137 6.64 -5.93 6.59
N MET A 138 5.56 -6.39 7.19
CA MET A 138 4.45 -5.57 7.66
C MET A 138 4.08 -5.99 9.07
N THR A 139 3.85 -5.02 9.94
CA THR A 139 3.26 -5.27 11.26
C THR A 139 1.76 -4.99 11.19
N ARG A 140 0.97 -5.93 11.71
CA ARG A 140 -0.48 -5.83 11.81
C ARG A 140 -0.89 -5.18 13.12
N TYR A 141 -1.98 -4.46 13.08
CA TYR A 141 -2.60 -3.82 14.24
C TYR A 141 -4.09 -4.09 14.28
N ASP A 142 -4.63 -4.19 15.49
CA ASP A 142 -6.06 -4.22 15.74
C ASP A 142 -6.53 -2.89 16.32
N LEU A 143 -7.76 -2.51 16.03
CA LEU A 143 -8.39 -1.33 16.60
C LEU A 143 -9.28 -1.76 17.77
N THR A 144 -8.78 -1.60 18.99
CA THR A 144 -9.45 -1.97 20.23
C THR A 144 -9.72 -0.72 21.07
N ASP A 145 -10.98 -0.44 21.40
CA ASP A 145 -11.40 0.72 22.19
C ASP A 145 -10.86 2.07 21.66
N GLY A 146 -10.83 2.21 20.33
CA GLY A 146 -10.33 3.41 19.65
C GLY A 146 -8.80 3.56 19.64
N ARG A 147 -8.07 2.50 20.01
CA ARG A 147 -6.61 2.47 20.04
C ARG A 147 -6.07 1.35 19.13
N LEU A 148 -4.98 1.64 18.45
CA LEU A 148 -4.27 0.61 17.68
C LEU A 148 -3.38 -0.23 18.61
N VAL A 149 -3.62 -1.53 18.60
CA VAL A 149 -2.86 -2.53 19.36
C VAL A 149 -2.05 -3.36 18.38
N ARG A 150 -0.74 -3.44 18.60
CA ARG A 150 0.16 -4.23 17.76
C ARG A 150 -0.18 -5.72 17.88
N LEU A 151 -0.27 -6.37 16.73
CA LEU A 151 -0.38 -7.82 16.58
C LEU A 151 0.95 -8.40 16.08
N ASP A 152 0.89 -9.22 15.05
CA ASP A 152 2.04 -9.93 14.49
C ASP A 152 2.75 -9.12 13.40
N THR A 153 4.02 -9.46 13.17
CA THR A 153 4.80 -9.01 12.01
C THR A 153 4.89 -10.14 11.01
N GLU A 154 4.53 -9.86 9.76
CA GLU A 154 4.59 -10.78 8.63
C GLU A 154 5.75 -10.41 7.71
N GLU A 155 6.49 -11.41 7.24
CA GLU A 155 7.56 -11.21 6.25
C GLU A 155 6.99 -11.25 4.83
N ALA A 156 7.50 -10.38 3.94
CA ALA A 156 7.06 -10.31 2.54
C ALA A 156 7.31 -11.61 1.75
N ALA A 157 8.24 -12.45 2.19
CA ALA A 157 8.48 -13.77 1.59
C ALA A 157 7.32 -14.75 1.80
N GLN A 158 6.36 -14.41 2.64
CA GLN A 158 5.17 -15.21 2.94
C GLN A 158 3.93 -14.80 2.12
N TRP A 159 4.09 -13.82 1.21
CA TRP A 159 3.00 -13.27 0.35
C TRP A 159 3.13 -13.74 -1.08
#